data_81aeda83b6eccc5fcb3b6d3bae7abf92
#
_entry.id   81aeda83b6eccc5fcb3b6d3bae7abf92
#
_cell.length_a   1.000
_cell.length_b   1.000
_cell.length_c   1.000
_cell.angle_alpha   90.00
_cell.angle_beta   90.00
_cell.angle_gamma   90.00
#
_symmetry.space_group_name_H-M   'P 1'
#
loop_
_entity.id
_entity.type
_entity.pdbx_description
1 polymer ?
#
loop_
_entity_poly.entity_id
_entity_poly.type
_entity_poly.pdbx_seq_one_letter_code
_entity_poly.pdbx_strand_id
1 'polypeptide(L)'
;MDVSFSHFLSEMAGNPVLLITVALTLGVIFVNGWTDAPNAIATCVTTRCMNVRTAIIMSAVFNFLGVFVMTKINSSVASTISNMVDFGGNTHEALVALCAALFSIVVYSVGASLFGIPTSESHSLIAGLSGAAIAIQSGIGGINMGEWAKVLYGLVLSLALGFATGWAVCKLVTLVCRGMDRRKTGPFFRIAQIFGAAAMSFMHGAQDGQKFIGVLFLGLAFCNRQSSVEGISIPVWLMLLCSVVMALGTSVGGEKIIKSVGMDMVRLEKYQGFSADIAAALCLLYSSLFGIPVSTTHTKTTAIMGVGAVKRLSAINFGVVKDMVLTWVFTFPGCALISFIMAKLFMAIF
;
A
#
# COMPACT_ATOMS: atom_id res chain seq x y z
N MET A 1 -25.13 -0.60 13.13
CA MET A 1 -24.34 0.64 13.05
C MET A 1 -24.98 1.55 12.02
N ASP A 2 -25.45 2.74 12.41
CA ASP A 2 -25.81 3.74 11.41
C ASP A 2 -24.51 4.38 10.89
N VAL A 3 -24.14 4.06 9.67
CA VAL A 3 -22.92 4.55 8.99
C VAL A 3 -23.29 5.65 8.00
N SER A 4 -24.39 6.38 8.26
CA SER A 4 -24.75 7.53 7.44
C SER A 4 -23.71 8.66 7.58
N PHE A 5 -23.52 9.41 6.52
CA PHE A 5 -22.54 10.51 6.52
C PHE A 5 -22.87 11.60 7.54
N SER A 6 -24.18 11.86 7.76
CA SER A 6 -24.64 12.83 8.76
C SER A 6 -24.33 12.39 10.20
N HIS A 7 -24.52 11.11 10.51
CA HIS A 7 -24.18 10.56 11.81
C HIS A 7 -22.66 10.61 12.06
N PHE A 8 -21.87 10.23 11.08
CA PHE A 8 -20.41 10.34 11.14
C PHE A 8 -19.93 11.78 11.43
N LEU A 9 -20.49 12.78 10.76
CA LEU A 9 -20.15 14.19 11.01
C LEU A 9 -20.55 14.62 12.42
N SER A 10 -21.71 14.19 12.92
CA SER A 10 -22.14 14.53 14.29
C SER A 10 -21.25 13.88 15.36
N GLU A 11 -20.82 12.64 15.15
CA GLU A 11 -19.87 11.97 16.06
C GLU A 11 -18.52 12.66 16.07
N MET A 12 -17.99 13.04 14.89
CA MET A 12 -16.72 13.80 14.81
C MET A 12 -16.82 15.15 15.51
N ALA A 13 -17.96 15.83 15.40
CA ALA A 13 -18.18 17.13 16.07
C ALA A 13 -18.26 16.98 17.61
N GLY A 14 -18.76 15.84 18.08
CA GLY A 14 -18.88 15.53 19.52
C GLY A 14 -17.62 14.90 20.14
N ASN A 15 -16.70 14.37 19.33
CA ASN A 15 -15.51 13.66 19.82
C ASN A 15 -14.23 14.16 19.13
N PRO A 16 -13.46 15.06 19.78
CA PRO A 16 -12.24 15.61 19.22
C PRO A 16 -11.16 14.55 18.89
N VAL A 17 -11.09 13.47 19.66
CA VAL A 17 -10.13 12.38 19.41
C VAL A 17 -10.49 11.62 18.13
N LEU A 18 -11.79 11.39 17.88
CA LEU A 18 -12.24 10.81 16.62
C LEU A 18 -11.91 11.74 15.44
N LEU A 19 -12.14 13.03 15.58
CA LEU A 19 -11.79 14.01 14.53
C LEU A 19 -10.30 13.94 14.18
N ILE A 20 -9.42 13.89 15.19
CA ILE A 20 -7.96 13.75 15.00
C ILE A 20 -7.63 12.41 14.35
N THR A 21 -8.25 11.31 14.80
CA THR A 21 -8.07 9.98 14.21
C THR A 21 -8.42 9.97 12.72
N VAL A 22 -9.56 10.54 12.37
CA VAL A 22 -10.00 10.64 10.96
C VAL A 22 -9.04 11.50 10.15
N ALA A 23 -8.64 12.66 10.67
CA ALA A 23 -7.70 13.54 9.99
C ALA A 23 -6.34 12.86 9.77
N LEU A 24 -5.82 12.14 10.76
CA LEU A 24 -4.59 11.37 10.63
C LEU A 24 -4.74 10.21 9.65
N THR A 25 -5.86 9.50 9.66
CA THR A 25 -6.11 8.42 8.69
C THR A 25 -6.13 8.95 7.26
N LEU A 26 -6.84 10.06 7.01
CA LEU A 26 -6.83 10.72 5.70
C LEU A 26 -5.43 11.23 5.34
N GLY A 27 -4.66 11.70 6.33
CA GLY A 27 -3.25 12.07 6.18
C GLY A 27 -2.39 10.89 5.73
N VAL A 28 -2.55 9.72 6.35
CA VAL A 28 -1.86 8.48 5.93
C VAL A 28 -2.25 8.08 4.52
N ILE A 29 -3.54 8.13 4.16
CA ILE A 29 -4.01 7.83 2.79
C ILE A 29 -3.37 8.78 1.77
N PHE A 30 -3.30 10.07 2.11
CA PHE A 30 -2.66 11.07 1.26
C PHE A 30 -1.17 10.79 1.09
N VAL A 31 -0.46 10.50 2.18
CA VAL A 31 0.97 10.17 2.18
C VAL A 31 1.23 8.89 1.37
N ASN A 32 0.39 7.86 1.51
CA ASN A 32 0.49 6.64 0.71
C ASN A 32 0.36 6.93 -0.79
N GLY A 33 -0.64 7.73 -1.18
CA GLY A 33 -0.77 8.18 -2.57
C GLY A 33 0.46 8.92 -3.08
N TRP A 34 1.11 9.73 -2.23
CA TRP A 34 2.30 10.51 -2.58
C TRP A 34 3.57 9.66 -2.64
N THR A 35 3.76 8.74 -1.70
CA THR A 35 5.04 8.03 -1.50
C THR A 35 5.06 6.64 -2.12
N ASP A 36 3.94 5.93 -2.18
CA ASP A 36 3.90 4.55 -2.67
C ASP A 36 3.32 4.40 -4.09
N ALA A 37 2.31 5.18 -4.45
CA ALA A 37 1.73 5.15 -5.79
C ALA A 37 2.72 5.42 -6.95
N PRO A 38 3.80 6.22 -6.79
CA PRO A 38 4.84 6.37 -7.80
C PRO A 38 5.50 5.07 -8.25
N ASN A 39 5.54 4.05 -7.39
CA ASN A 39 6.05 2.73 -7.73
C ASN A 39 5.25 2.09 -8.88
N ALA A 40 3.94 2.32 -8.94
CA ALA A 40 3.08 1.75 -9.97
C ALA A 40 3.43 2.23 -11.38
N ILE A 41 3.85 3.48 -11.52
CA ILE A 41 4.17 4.12 -12.81
C ILE A 41 5.66 4.19 -13.14
N ALA A 42 6.53 3.81 -12.20
CA ALA A 42 7.98 3.95 -12.34
C ALA A 42 8.51 3.31 -13.64
N THR A 43 8.08 2.11 -13.97
CA THR A 43 8.47 1.40 -15.19
C THR A 43 8.00 2.09 -16.47
N CYS A 44 6.77 2.62 -16.49
CA CYS A 44 6.19 3.32 -17.64
C CYS A 44 6.91 4.64 -17.95
N VAL A 45 7.28 5.38 -16.91
CA VAL A 45 8.02 6.64 -17.01
C VAL A 45 9.45 6.39 -17.47
N THR A 46 10.14 5.45 -16.84
CA THR A 46 11.57 5.19 -17.11
C THR A 46 11.82 4.52 -18.46
N THR A 47 10.86 3.74 -18.96
CA THR A 47 10.90 3.20 -20.33
C THR A 47 10.47 4.23 -21.40
N ARG A 48 10.16 5.47 -20.99
CA ARG A 48 9.73 6.58 -21.84
C ARG A 48 8.45 6.26 -22.64
N CYS A 49 7.55 5.48 -22.07
CA CYS A 49 6.26 5.20 -22.70
C CYS A 49 5.27 6.36 -22.50
N MET A 50 5.40 7.07 -21.35
CA MET A 50 4.60 8.23 -20.99
C MET A 50 5.45 9.26 -20.26
N ASN A 51 5.10 10.54 -20.34
CA ASN A 51 5.76 11.56 -19.53
C ASN A 51 5.28 11.50 -18.07
N VAL A 52 6.07 12.03 -17.13
CA VAL A 52 5.82 11.95 -15.69
C VAL A 52 4.45 12.51 -15.32
N ARG A 53 4.09 13.70 -15.81
CA ARG A 53 2.82 14.38 -15.45
C ARG A 53 1.60 13.56 -15.88
N THR A 54 1.59 13.07 -17.13
CA THR A 54 0.48 12.24 -17.63
C THR A 54 0.40 10.91 -16.88
N ALA A 55 1.55 10.31 -16.54
CA ALA A 55 1.59 9.07 -15.77
C ALA A 55 1.03 9.26 -14.35
N ILE A 56 1.33 10.38 -13.70
CA ILE A 56 0.78 10.74 -12.38
C ILE A 56 -0.74 10.91 -12.46
N ILE A 57 -1.25 11.64 -13.44
CA ILE A 57 -2.71 11.84 -13.63
C ILE A 57 -3.40 10.49 -13.88
N MET A 58 -2.84 9.67 -14.77
CA MET A 58 -3.34 8.32 -15.02
C MET A 58 -3.36 7.50 -13.73
N SER A 59 -2.26 7.50 -12.99
CA SER A 59 -2.16 6.76 -11.73
C SER A 59 -3.19 7.24 -10.71
N ALA A 60 -3.39 8.54 -10.56
CA ALA A 60 -4.40 9.11 -9.67
C ALA A 60 -5.82 8.63 -10.01
N VAL A 61 -6.18 8.64 -11.31
CA VAL A 61 -7.49 8.16 -11.79
C VAL A 61 -7.64 6.65 -11.52
N PHE A 62 -6.63 5.85 -11.84
CA PHE A 62 -6.72 4.41 -11.65
C PHE A 62 -6.61 3.98 -10.19
N ASN A 63 -5.87 4.70 -9.34
CA ASN A 63 -5.91 4.52 -7.90
C ASN A 63 -7.30 4.79 -7.31
N PHE A 64 -7.92 5.92 -7.72
CA PHE A 64 -9.30 6.21 -7.35
C PHE A 64 -10.25 5.06 -7.71
N LEU A 65 -10.21 4.61 -8.97
CA LEU A 65 -11.03 3.49 -9.44
C LEU A 65 -10.73 2.19 -8.69
N GLY A 66 -9.47 1.92 -8.40
CA GLY A 66 -9.03 0.73 -7.66
C GLY A 66 -9.62 0.68 -6.25
N VAL A 67 -9.49 1.75 -5.48
CA VAL A 67 -10.10 1.86 -4.14
C VAL A 67 -11.60 1.65 -4.22
N PHE A 68 -12.28 2.39 -5.09
CA PHE A 68 -13.73 2.41 -5.16
C PHE A 68 -14.32 1.09 -5.66
N VAL A 69 -13.82 0.57 -6.79
CA VAL A 69 -14.38 -0.62 -7.44
C VAL A 69 -14.07 -1.88 -6.65
N MET A 70 -12.80 -2.07 -6.25
CA MET A 70 -12.42 -3.31 -5.54
C MET A 70 -13.01 -3.39 -4.15
N THR A 71 -13.16 -2.29 -3.43
CA THR A 71 -13.83 -2.30 -2.13
C THR A 71 -15.31 -2.70 -2.23
N LYS A 72 -15.97 -2.34 -3.34
CA LYS A 72 -17.33 -2.82 -3.64
C LYS A 72 -17.42 -4.31 -3.96
N ILE A 73 -16.41 -4.84 -4.65
CA ILE A 73 -16.38 -6.25 -5.08
C ILE A 73 -16.00 -7.16 -3.91
N ASN A 74 -14.94 -6.81 -3.20
CA ASN A 74 -14.38 -7.59 -2.10
C ASN A 74 -13.65 -6.68 -1.11
N SER A 75 -14.12 -6.61 0.13
CA SER A 75 -13.54 -5.81 1.21
C SER A 75 -12.74 -6.63 2.22
N SER A 76 -12.37 -7.88 1.88
CA SER A 76 -11.69 -8.79 2.82
C SER A 76 -10.35 -8.27 3.33
N VAL A 77 -9.60 -7.50 2.53
CA VAL A 77 -8.35 -6.87 2.97
C VAL A 77 -8.61 -5.85 4.07
N ALA A 78 -9.69 -5.05 3.96
CA ALA A 78 -10.09 -4.10 4.99
C ALA A 78 -10.46 -4.83 6.30
N SER A 79 -11.21 -5.93 6.20
CA SER A 79 -11.56 -6.77 7.34
C SER A 79 -10.33 -7.36 8.04
N THR A 80 -9.36 -7.89 7.30
CA THR A 80 -8.11 -8.42 7.86
C THR A 80 -7.37 -7.35 8.67
N ILE A 81 -7.27 -6.13 8.15
CA ILE A 81 -6.56 -5.04 8.87
C ILE A 81 -7.34 -4.58 10.10
N SER A 82 -8.66 -4.42 10.00
CA SER A 82 -9.47 -4.00 11.14
C SER A 82 -9.51 -5.01 12.29
N ASN A 83 -9.34 -6.31 11.98
CA ASN A 83 -9.33 -7.38 12.97
C ASN A 83 -7.92 -7.76 13.47
N MET A 84 -6.87 -7.07 13.00
CA MET A 84 -5.48 -7.43 13.30
C MET A 84 -5.07 -7.08 14.73
N VAL A 85 -5.65 -6.02 15.29
CA VAL A 85 -5.33 -5.50 16.63
C VAL A 85 -6.58 -5.25 17.44
N ASP A 86 -6.46 -5.49 18.76
CA ASP A 86 -7.44 -5.10 19.76
C ASP A 86 -6.75 -4.18 20.78
N PHE A 87 -7.22 -2.97 20.90
CA PHE A 87 -6.69 -1.98 21.84
C PHE A 87 -7.35 -2.05 23.22
N GLY A 88 -8.29 -2.99 23.45
CA GLY A 88 -9.01 -3.15 24.70
C GLY A 88 -10.33 -2.37 24.78
N GLY A 89 -11.03 -2.53 25.91
CA GLY A 89 -12.44 -2.07 26.06
C GLY A 89 -12.67 -0.58 26.30
N ASN A 90 -11.62 0.24 26.46
CA ASN A 90 -11.76 1.69 26.66
C ASN A 90 -11.69 2.43 25.32
N THR A 91 -12.81 2.94 24.86
CA THR A 91 -12.92 3.66 23.58
C THR A 91 -11.94 4.82 23.45
N HIS A 92 -11.76 5.61 24.51
CA HIS A 92 -10.87 6.77 24.49
C HIS A 92 -9.40 6.34 24.29
N GLU A 93 -8.95 5.39 25.10
CA GLU A 93 -7.59 4.84 25.01
C GLU A 93 -7.31 4.20 23.65
N ALA A 94 -8.28 3.44 23.12
CA ALA A 94 -8.18 2.82 21.81
C ALA A 94 -8.02 3.84 20.68
N LEU A 95 -8.78 4.94 20.71
CA LEU A 95 -8.64 6.03 19.74
C LEU A 95 -7.31 6.78 19.88
N VAL A 96 -6.86 7.04 21.10
CA VAL A 96 -5.56 7.69 21.36
C VAL A 96 -4.41 6.82 20.83
N ALA A 97 -4.49 5.51 21.03
CA ALA A 97 -3.53 4.56 20.47
C ALA A 97 -3.54 4.54 18.94
N LEU A 98 -4.73 4.55 18.36
CA LEU A 98 -4.87 4.60 16.92
C LEU A 98 -4.27 5.91 16.35
N CYS A 99 -4.48 7.05 17.02
CA CYS A 99 -3.81 8.30 16.68
C CYS A 99 -2.28 8.18 16.71
N ALA A 100 -1.73 7.54 17.74
CA ALA A 100 -0.28 7.34 17.87
C ALA A 100 0.27 6.44 16.75
N ALA A 101 -0.45 5.36 16.40
CA ALA A 101 -0.11 4.49 15.28
C ALA A 101 -0.08 5.27 13.96
N LEU A 102 -1.16 6.00 13.66
CA LEU A 102 -1.29 6.79 12.43
C LEU A 102 -0.22 7.90 12.34
N PHE A 103 0.06 8.59 13.45
CA PHE A 103 1.12 9.59 13.51
C PHE A 103 2.49 8.96 13.19
N SER A 104 2.80 7.79 13.76
CA SER A 104 4.07 7.12 13.52
C SER A 104 4.24 6.70 12.06
N ILE A 105 3.16 6.27 11.41
CA ILE A 105 3.16 5.91 9.99
C ILE A 105 3.50 7.13 9.13
N VAL A 106 2.82 8.26 9.37
CA VAL A 106 3.09 9.52 8.64
C VAL A 106 4.54 9.94 8.80
N VAL A 107 5.03 10.01 10.03
CA VAL A 107 6.42 10.44 10.33
C VAL A 107 7.44 9.53 9.64
N TYR A 108 7.24 8.22 9.74
CA TYR A 108 8.16 7.25 9.14
C TYR A 108 8.14 7.32 7.61
N SER A 109 6.95 7.31 6.99
CA SER A 109 6.80 7.30 5.53
C SER A 109 7.28 8.61 4.89
N VAL A 110 6.93 9.75 5.47
CA VAL A 110 7.42 11.07 5.01
C VAL A 110 8.94 11.17 5.17
N GLY A 111 9.47 10.77 6.32
CA GLY A 111 10.91 10.74 6.57
C GLY A 111 11.66 9.94 5.51
N ALA A 112 11.24 8.71 5.25
CA ALA A 112 11.86 7.85 4.25
C ALA A 112 11.74 8.42 2.82
N SER A 113 10.59 9.00 2.48
CA SER A 113 10.34 9.61 1.17
C SER A 113 11.26 10.82 0.90
N LEU A 114 11.58 11.62 1.91
CA LEU A 114 12.51 12.75 1.79
C LEU A 114 13.92 12.29 1.36
N PHE A 115 14.32 11.11 1.77
CA PHE A 115 15.57 10.48 1.34
C PHE A 115 15.45 9.69 0.04
N GLY A 116 14.25 9.58 -0.54
CA GLY A 116 13.99 8.81 -1.77
C GLY A 116 14.08 7.30 -1.56
N ILE A 117 13.90 6.83 -0.33
CA ILE A 117 13.95 5.42 0.05
C ILE A 117 12.53 4.84 -0.10
N PRO A 118 12.29 3.87 -0.99
CA PRO A 118 10.99 3.26 -1.17
C PRO A 118 10.68 2.33 0.01
N THR A 119 9.93 2.86 0.98
CA THR A 119 9.39 2.09 2.09
C THR A 119 8.13 1.36 1.67
N SER A 120 7.68 0.42 2.50
CA SER A 120 6.38 -0.21 2.37
C SER A 120 5.43 0.34 3.41
N GLU A 121 4.43 1.09 2.99
CA GLU A 121 3.44 1.61 3.92
C GLU A 121 2.60 0.52 4.57
N SER A 122 2.47 -0.65 3.93
CA SER A 122 1.88 -1.82 4.56
C SER A 122 2.67 -2.27 5.80
N HIS A 123 4.01 -2.23 5.73
CA HIS A 123 4.85 -2.54 6.89
C HIS A 123 4.70 -1.49 7.98
N SER A 124 4.72 -0.21 7.62
CA SER A 124 4.54 0.89 8.58
C SER A 124 3.18 0.80 9.26
N LEU A 125 2.12 0.47 8.52
CA LEU A 125 0.76 0.31 9.04
C LEU A 125 0.69 -0.82 10.07
N ILE A 126 1.14 -2.01 9.69
CA ILE A 126 1.12 -3.20 10.55
C ILE A 126 1.96 -2.98 11.80
N ALA A 127 3.17 -2.45 11.62
CA ALA A 127 4.10 -2.16 12.71
C ALA A 127 3.55 -1.07 13.64
N GLY A 128 2.99 0.00 13.09
CA GLY A 128 2.39 1.08 13.85
C GLY A 128 1.22 0.62 14.70
N LEU A 129 0.26 -0.10 14.11
CA LEU A 129 -0.88 -0.66 14.85
C LEU A 129 -0.42 -1.63 15.96
N SER A 130 0.53 -2.52 15.64
CA SER A 130 1.05 -3.47 16.61
C SER A 130 1.81 -2.79 17.76
N GLY A 131 2.63 -1.79 17.46
CA GLY A 131 3.37 -1.02 18.47
C GLY A 131 2.44 -0.31 19.45
N ALA A 132 1.38 0.32 18.96
CA ALA A 132 0.35 0.96 19.78
C ALA A 132 -0.42 -0.06 20.64
N ALA A 133 -0.81 -1.20 20.07
CA ALA A 133 -1.51 -2.27 20.81
C ALA A 133 -0.64 -2.82 21.95
N ILE A 134 0.65 -3.09 21.69
CA ILE A 134 1.60 -3.52 22.71
C ILE A 134 1.76 -2.47 23.81
N ALA A 135 1.78 -1.19 23.46
CA ALA A 135 1.91 -0.10 24.44
C ALA A 135 0.73 -0.05 25.40
N ILE A 136 -0.51 -0.21 24.90
CA ILE A 136 -1.71 -0.15 25.74
C ILE A 136 -1.86 -1.40 26.59
N GLN A 137 -1.80 -2.56 25.98
CA GLN A 137 -2.02 -3.81 26.68
C GLN A 137 -0.80 -4.31 27.48
N SER A 138 0.31 -3.53 27.47
CA SER A 138 1.57 -3.88 28.15
C SER A 138 2.07 -5.29 27.78
N GLY A 139 1.79 -5.74 26.56
CA GLY A 139 2.14 -7.06 26.03
C GLY A 139 1.51 -7.35 24.67
N ILE A 140 1.72 -8.58 24.20
CA ILE A 140 1.25 -9.02 22.87
C ILE A 140 -0.23 -9.44 22.84
N GLY A 141 -0.95 -9.35 23.98
CA GLY A 141 -2.35 -9.79 24.11
C GLY A 141 -3.31 -9.06 23.17
N GLY A 142 -3.00 -7.82 22.78
CA GLY A 142 -3.77 -7.04 21.82
C GLY A 142 -3.51 -7.34 20.34
N ILE A 143 -2.68 -8.35 20.05
CA ILE A 143 -2.38 -8.75 18.68
C ILE A 143 -3.14 -10.01 18.32
N ASN A 144 -3.97 -9.95 17.29
CA ASN A 144 -4.60 -11.13 16.73
C ASN A 144 -3.57 -11.92 15.90
N MET A 145 -2.98 -12.95 16.52
CA MET A 145 -1.94 -13.76 15.90
C MET A 145 -2.40 -14.46 14.62
N GLY A 146 -3.70 -14.78 14.49
CA GLY A 146 -4.26 -15.39 13.28
C GLY A 146 -4.21 -14.42 12.08
N GLU A 147 -4.65 -13.18 12.26
CA GLU A 147 -4.58 -12.15 11.23
C GLU A 147 -3.13 -11.71 10.97
N TRP A 148 -2.32 -11.64 12.01
CA TRP A 148 -0.89 -11.33 11.89
C TRP A 148 -0.13 -12.38 11.08
N ALA A 149 -0.45 -13.67 11.28
CA ALA A 149 0.13 -14.76 10.49
C ALA A 149 -0.25 -14.64 8.99
N LYS A 150 -1.51 -14.28 8.66
CA LYS A 150 -1.91 -13.99 7.27
C LYS A 150 -1.08 -12.89 6.65
N VAL A 151 -0.83 -11.83 7.39
CA VAL A 151 -0.02 -10.68 6.96
C VAL A 151 1.42 -11.10 6.70
N LEU A 152 2.08 -11.78 7.65
CA LEU A 152 3.45 -12.27 7.48
C LEU A 152 3.57 -13.22 6.28
N TYR A 153 2.62 -14.15 6.17
CA TYR A 153 2.55 -15.04 5.02
C TYR A 153 2.38 -14.27 3.71
N GLY A 154 1.49 -13.27 3.69
CA GLY A 154 1.29 -12.38 2.55
C GLY A 154 2.54 -11.63 2.14
N LEU A 155 3.35 -11.16 3.12
CA LEU A 155 4.61 -10.47 2.84
C LEU A 155 5.63 -11.38 2.17
N VAL A 156 5.85 -12.57 2.71
CA VAL A 156 6.77 -13.57 2.12
C VAL A 156 6.27 -14.01 0.74
N LEU A 157 4.96 -14.28 0.64
CA LEU A 157 4.33 -14.69 -0.60
C LEU A 157 4.46 -13.63 -1.70
N SER A 158 4.30 -12.34 -1.35
CA SER A 158 4.43 -11.23 -2.31
C SER A 158 5.83 -11.11 -2.91
N LEU A 159 6.87 -11.41 -2.13
CA LEU A 159 8.24 -11.44 -2.62
C LEU A 159 8.45 -12.59 -3.62
N ALA A 160 8.04 -13.80 -3.24
CA ALA A 160 8.22 -15.00 -4.05
C ALA A 160 7.36 -14.95 -5.32
N LEU A 161 6.06 -14.65 -5.19
CA LEU A 161 5.14 -14.56 -6.32
C LEU A 161 5.50 -13.39 -7.24
N GLY A 162 5.83 -12.22 -6.70
CA GLY A 162 6.24 -11.08 -7.51
C GLY A 162 7.42 -11.44 -8.41
N PHE A 163 8.47 -12.04 -7.84
CA PHE A 163 9.63 -12.47 -8.60
C PHE A 163 9.29 -13.55 -9.64
N ALA A 164 8.61 -14.61 -9.22
CA ALA A 164 8.29 -15.77 -10.09
C ALA A 164 7.37 -15.36 -11.24
N THR A 165 6.30 -14.58 -10.96
CA THR A 165 5.39 -14.08 -12.00
C THR A 165 6.07 -13.08 -12.92
N GLY A 166 6.92 -12.19 -12.41
CA GLY A 166 7.72 -11.27 -13.21
C GLY A 166 8.62 -12.00 -14.19
N TRP A 167 9.33 -13.02 -13.71
CA TRP A 167 10.17 -13.89 -14.55
C TRP A 167 9.34 -14.64 -15.58
N ALA A 168 8.23 -15.30 -15.17
CA ALA A 168 7.40 -16.11 -16.03
C ALA A 168 6.72 -15.29 -17.14
N VAL A 169 6.11 -14.16 -16.80
CA VAL A 169 5.45 -13.27 -17.78
C VAL A 169 6.46 -12.71 -18.77
N CYS A 170 7.62 -12.25 -18.30
CA CYS A 170 8.65 -11.73 -19.21
C CYS A 170 9.21 -12.83 -20.11
N LYS A 171 9.40 -14.04 -19.58
CA LYS A 171 9.83 -15.20 -20.38
C LYS A 171 8.80 -15.56 -21.44
N LEU A 172 7.52 -15.58 -21.09
CA LEU A 172 6.42 -15.84 -22.02
C LEU A 172 6.38 -14.77 -23.13
N VAL A 173 6.42 -13.49 -22.78
CA VAL A 173 6.45 -12.39 -23.77
C VAL A 173 7.66 -12.53 -24.69
N THR A 174 8.82 -12.87 -24.15
CA THR A 174 10.03 -13.07 -24.95
C THR A 174 9.90 -14.24 -25.92
N LEU A 175 9.27 -15.35 -25.48
CA LEU A 175 9.04 -16.53 -26.34
C LEU A 175 8.05 -16.21 -27.45
N VAL A 176 6.91 -15.59 -27.13
CA VAL A 176 5.86 -15.23 -28.11
C VAL A 176 6.39 -14.24 -29.15
N CYS A 177 7.20 -13.28 -28.71
CA CYS A 177 7.75 -12.27 -29.62
C CYS A 177 9.09 -12.68 -30.26
N ARG A 178 9.53 -13.92 -30.07
CA ARG A 178 10.76 -14.43 -30.64
C ARG A 178 10.66 -14.46 -32.17
N GLY A 179 11.51 -13.70 -32.85
CA GLY A 179 11.47 -13.60 -34.31
C GLY A 179 10.62 -12.45 -34.85
N MET A 180 9.90 -11.71 -34.00
CA MET A 180 9.20 -10.49 -34.44
C MET A 180 10.19 -9.33 -34.59
N ASP A 181 9.94 -8.47 -35.61
CA ASP A 181 10.73 -7.26 -35.81
C ASP A 181 10.52 -6.25 -34.67
N ARG A 182 11.59 -5.85 -34.01
CA ARG A 182 11.56 -4.88 -32.91
C ARG A 182 10.97 -3.53 -33.31
N ARG A 183 11.07 -3.15 -34.57
CA ARG A 183 10.47 -1.89 -35.08
C ARG A 183 8.96 -1.94 -35.05
N LYS A 184 8.37 -3.12 -35.32
CA LYS A 184 6.92 -3.36 -35.29
C LYS A 184 6.39 -3.57 -33.87
N THR A 185 7.13 -4.24 -33.02
CA THR A 185 6.70 -4.51 -31.62
C THR A 185 6.89 -3.33 -30.69
N GLY A 186 7.80 -2.40 -30.99
CA GLY A 186 8.09 -1.23 -30.18
C GLY A 186 6.86 -0.33 -29.91
N PRO A 187 6.07 0.08 -30.94
CA PRO A 187 4.84 0.84 -30.74
C PRO A 187 3.78 0.07 -29.96
N PHE A 188 3.62 -1.22 -30.21
CA PHE A 188 2.70 -2.10 -29.46
C PHE A 188 3.05 -2.11 -27.97
N PHE A 189 4.30 -2.39 -27.62
CA PHE A 189 4.72 -2.43 -26.22
C PHE A 189 4.70 -1.07 -25.53
N ARG A 190 4.78 0.04 -26.28
CA ARG A 190 4.55 1.36 -25.70
C ARG A 190 3.11 1.49 -25.17
N ILE A 191 2.12 1.07 -25.97
CA ILE A 191 0.71 1.13 -25.57
C ILE A 191 0.43 0.10 -24.48
N ALA A 192 0.87 -1.14 -24.67
CA ALA A 192 0.71 -2.21 -23.69
C ALA A 192 1.28 -1.84 -22.31
N GLN A 193 2.44 -1.16 -22.28
CA GLN A 193 3.06 -0.67 -21.05
C GLN A 193 2.19 0.38 -20.33
N ILE A 194 1.53 1.26 -21.07
CA ILE A 194 0.60 2.24 -20.49
C ILE A 194 -0.57 1.52 -19.82
N PHE A 195 -1.15 0.53 -20.47
CA PHE A 195 -2.21 -0.29 -19.88
C PHE A 195 -1.70 -1.11 -18.68
N GLY A 196 -0.48 -1.63 -18.75
CA GLY A 196 0.15 -2.33 -17.61
C GLY A 196 0.30 -1.44 -16.39
N ALA A 197 0.80 -0.22 -16.59
CA ALA A 197 0.95 0.77 -15.52
C ALA A 197 -0.41 1.23 -14.96
N ALA A 198 -1.44 1.36 -15.81
CA ALA A 198 -2.81 1.65 -15.39
C ALA A 198 -3.38 0.51 -14.54
N ALA A 199 -3.21 -0.75 -14.96
CA ALA A 199 -3.64 -1.92 -14.19
C ALA A 199 -2.89 -2.02 -12.85
N MET A 200 -1.59 -1.74 -12.83
CA MET A 200 -0.80 -1.71 -11.61
C MET A 200 -1.26 -0.59 -10.66
N SER A 201 -1.56 0.61 -11.18
CA SER A 201 -2.09 1.72 -10.39
C SER A 201 -3.48 1.37 -9.82
N PHE A 202 -4.34 0.73 -10.62
CA PHE A 202 -5.64 0.24 -10.15
C PHE A 202 -5.48 -0.76 -8.99
N MET A 203 -4.59 -1.73 -9.14
CA MET A 203 -4.37 -2.73 -8.10
C MET A 203 -3.65 -2.17 -6.87
N HIS A 204 -2.80 -1.14 -7.02
CA HIS A 204 -2.24 -0.40 -5.90
C HIS A 204 -3.35 0.25 -5.07
N GLY A 205 -4.24 1.03 -5.71
CA GLY A 205 -5.40 1.62 -5.02
C GLY A 205 -6.30 0.56 -4.37
N ALA A 206 -6.55 -0.55 -5.06
CA ALA A 206 -7.34 -1.66 -4.56
C ALA A 206 -6.78 -2.26 -3.26
N GLN A 207 -5.49 -2.51 -3.21
CA GLN A 207 -4.83 -3.11 -2.03
C GLN A 207 -4.68 -2.09 -0.89
N ASP A 208 -4.05 -0.96 -1.18
CA ASP A 208 -3.68 -0.02 -0.13
C ASP A 208 -4.89 0.82 0.33
N GLY A 209 -5.78 1.18 -0.58
CA GLY A 209 -7.03 1.86 -0.20
C GLY A 209 -7.89 1.05 0.76
N GLN A 210 -8.00 -0.27 0.56
CA GLN A 210 -8.74 -1.14 1.47
C GLN A 210 -8.10 -1.23 2.86
N LYS A 211 -6.76 -1.26 2.95
CA LYS A 211 -6.07 -1.28 4.25
C LYS A 211 -6.44 -0.06 5.09
N PHE A 212 -6.42 1.13 4.48
CA PHE A 212 -6.74 2.36 5.20
C PHE A 212 -8.22 2.54 5.47
N ILE A 213 -9.10 2.05 4.60
CA ILE A 213 -10.53 1.93 4.90
C ILE A 213 -10.73 1.04 6.12
N GLY A 214 -10.02 -0.08 6.23
CA GLY A 214 -10.06 -0.96 7.40
C GLY A 214 -9.65 -0.24 8.69
N VAL A 215 -8.63 0.60 8.65
CA VAL A 215 -8.20 1.42 9.79
C VAL A 215 -9.24 2.47 10.18
N LEU A 216 -9.85 3.14 9.20
CA LEU A 216 -10.92 4.11 9.48
C LEU A 216 -12.13 3.43 10.11
N PHE A 217 -12.47 2.23 9.63
CA PHE A 217 -13.53 1.40 10.20
C PHE A 217 -13.21 0.97 11.63
N LEU A 218 -11.97 0.63 11.92
CA LEU A 218 -11.52 0.31 13.27
C LEU A 218 -11.74 1.49 14.21
N GLY A 219 -11.39 2.70 13.80
CA GLY A 219 -11.65 3.92 14.58
C GLY A 219 -13.14 4.17 14.83
N LEU A 220 -13.99 3.97 13.83
CA LEU A 220 -15.44 4.09 13.97
C LEU A 220 -16.05 2.99 14.86
N ALA A 221 -15.54 1.75 14.78
CA ALA A 221 -15.98 0.65 15.62
C ALA A 221 -15.72 0.94 17.10
N PHE A 222 -14.57 1.52 17.43
CA PHE A 222 -14.26 1.92 18.81
C PHE A 222 -15.25 2.96 19.33
N CYS A 223 -15.64 3.97 18.54
CA CYS A 223 -16.65 4.95 18.95
C CYS A 223 -18.00 4.30 19.25
N ASN A 224 -18.38 3.29 18.47
CA ASN A 224 -19.65 2.59 18.64
C ASN A 224 -19.58 1.42 19.64
N ARG A 225 -18.48 1.29 20.38
CA ARG A 225 -18.24 0.20 21.37
C ARG A 225 -18.43 -1.20 20.78
N GLN A 226 -18.08 -1.38 19.51
CA GLN A 226 -18.12 -2.67 18.84
C GLN A 226 -16.71 -3.27 18.82
N SER A 227 -16.61 -4.52 19.25
CA SER A 227 -15.35 -5.27 19.31
C SER A 227 -14.96 -5.91 17.96
N SER A 228 -15.84 -5.91 16.97
CA SER A 228 -15.54 -6.46 15.64
C SER A 228 -16.27 -5.71 14.53
N VAL A 229 -15.66 -5.70 13.35
CA VAL A 229 -16.17 -5.03 12.13
C VAL A 229 -16.79 -6.05 11.16
N GLU A 230 -16.96 -7.30 11.59
CA GLU A 230 -17.49 -8.37 10.75
C GLU A 230 -18.94 -8.11 10.32
N GLY A 231 -19.20 -8.28 9.03
CA GLY A 231 -20.55 -8.16 8.46
C GLY A 231 -21.06 -6.74 8.20
N ILE A 232 -20.23 -5.70 8.45
CA ILE A 232 -20.63 -4.31 8.16
C ILE A 232 -20.27 -3.96 6.72
N SER A 233 -21.25 -3.52 5.94
CA SER A 233 -20.98 -3.02 4.58
C SER A 233 -20.31 -1.64 4.63
N ILE A 234 -19.21 -1.48 3.91
CA ILE A 234 -18.51 -0.20 3.80
C ILE A 234 -19.38 0.79 3.02
N PRO A 235 -19.73 1.96 3.58
CA PRO A 235 -20.60 2.91 2.92
C PRO A 235 -19.90 3.59 1.73
N VAL A 236 -20.70 3.90 0.70
CA VAL A 236 -20.19 4.48 -0.56
C VAL A 236 -19.48 5.82 -0.35
N TRP A 237 -20.00 6.66 0.56
CA TRP A 237 -19.39 7.95 0.86
C TRP A 237 -17.96 7.81 1.40
N LEU A 238 -17.71 6.78 2.22
CA LEU A 238 -16.39 6.50 2.78
C LEU A 238 -15.40 6.01 1.71
N MET A 239 -15.87 5.12 0.82
CA MET A 239 -15.08 4.69 -0.33
C MET A 239 -14.70 5.87 -1.20
N LEU A 240 -15.64 6.78 -1.48
CA LEU A 240 -15.40 8.00 -2.26
C LEU A 240 -14.39 8.92 -1.57
N LEU A 241 -14.55 9.17 -0.27
CA LEU A 241 -13.64 10.01 0.50
C LEU A 241 -12.20 9.48 0.44
N CYS A 242 -11.99 8.21 0.75
CA CYS A 242 -10.67 7.58 0.72
C CYS A 242 -10.08 7.56 -0.71
N SER A 243 -10.91 7.30 -1.73
CA SER A 243 -10.48 7.28 -3.13
C SER A 243 -10.00 8.66 -3.60
N VAL A 244 -10.73 9.71 -3.24
CA VAL A 244 -10.36 11.10 -3.58
C VAL A 244 -9.05 11.49 -2.90
N VAL A 245 -8.91 11.21 -1.61
CA VAL A 245 -7.70 11.56 -0.84
C VAL A 245 -6.49 10.81 -1.38
N MET A 246 -6.62 9.53 -1.71
CA MET A 246 -5.56 8.74 -2.35
C MET A 246 -5.15 9.34 -3.70
N ALA A 247 -6.11 9.72 -4.53
CA ALA A 247 -5.85 10.33 -5.82
C ALA A 247 -5.16 11.69 -5.70
N LEU A 248 -5.56 12.50 -4.72
CA LEU A 248 -4.90 13.78 -4.41
C LEU A 248 -3.45 13.57 -3.98
N GLY A 249 -3.18 12.62 -3.08
CA GLY A 249 -1.82 12.24 -2.69
C GLY A 249 -0.99 11.81 -3.90
N THR A 250 -1.53 10.92 -4.75
CA THR A 250 -0.86 10.47 -5.99
C THR A 250 -0.53 11.64 -6.90
N SER A 251 -1.37 12.68 -6.94
CA SER A 251 -1.17 13.86 -7.80
C SER A 251 0.02 14.74 -7.39
N VAL A 252 0.49 14.64 -6.17
CA VAL A 252 1.71 15.35 -5.71
C VAL A 252 2.97 14.82 -6.39
N GLY A 253 2.97 13.55 -6.79
CA GLY A 253 4.08 12.88 -7.46
C GLY A 253 5.10 12.31 -6.47
N GLY A 254 6.11 11.63 -6.97
CA GLY A 254 7.18 11.00 -6.18
C GLY A 254 8.39 10.75 -7.06
N GLU A 255 8.93 11.81 -7.67
CA GLU A 255 9.99 11.69 -8.70
C GLU A 255 11.23 10.95 -8.20
N LYS A 256 11.62 11.12 -6.93
CA LYS A 256 12.76 10.41 -6.34
C LYS A 256 12.54 8.90 -6.31
N ILE A 257 11.32 8.47 -5.97
CA ILE A 257 10.95 7.06 -5.89
C ILE A 257 10.84 6.46 -7.29
N ILE A 258 10.25 7.19 -8.25
CA ILE A 258 10.22 6.78 -9.67
C ILE A 258 11.63 6.51 -10.19
N LYS A 259 12.61 7.36 -9.84
CA LYS A 259 14.02 7.18 -10.23
C LYS A 259 14.61 5.94 -9.56
N SER A 260 14.52 5.80 -8.26
CA SER A 260 15.11 4.69 -7.51
C SER A 260 14.60 3.32 -8.01
N VAL A 261 13.28 3.14 -8.10
CA VAL A 261 12.68 1.87 -8.50
C VAL A 261 12.79 1.61 -10.00
N GLY A 262 12.62 2.64 -10.81
CA GLY A 262 12.52 2.47 -12.26
C GLY A 262 13.83 2.59 -13.03
N MET A 263 14.88 3.20 -12.47
CA MET A 263 16.15 3.42 -13.16
C MET A 263 17.33 2.76 -12.47
N ASP A 264 17.41 2.86 -11.15
CA ASP A 264 18.62 2.51 -10.42
C ASP A 264 18.70 1.00 -10.13
N MET A 265 17.55 0.31 -10.05
CA MET A 265 17.48 -1.11 -9.74
C MET A 265 17.71 -2.01 -10.97
N VAL A 266 16.95 -1.80 -12.05
CA VAL A 266 17.05 -2.57 -13.31
C VAL A 266 16.72 -1.67 -14.50
N ARG A 267 17.58 -1.63 -15.50
CA ARG A 267 17.27 -0.92 -16.75
C ARG A 267 16.36 -1.76 -17.63
N LEU A 268 15.10 -1.37 -17.74
CA LEU A 268 14.07 -2.10 -18.44
C LEU A 268 13.84 -1.56 -19.87
N GLU A 269 13.55 -2.47 -20.79
CA GLU A 269 12.92 -2.17 -22.08
C GLU A 269 11.39 -2.12 -21.93
N LYS A 270 10.67 -1.58 -22.92
CA LYS A 270 9.21 -1.39 -22.88
C LYS A 270 8.45 -2.70 -22.60
N TYR A 271 8.80 -3.80 -23.30
CA TYR A 271 8.15 -5.10 -23.08
C TYR A 271 8.45 -5.67 -21.69
N GLN A 272 9.62 -5.36 -21.15
CA GLN A 272 10.00 -5.78 -19.80
C GLN A 272 9.23 -5.00 -18.74
N GLY A 273 9.08 -3.69 -18.93
CA GLY A 273 8.24 -2.87 -18.06
C GLY A 273 6.78 -3.34 -18.06
N PHE A 274 6.21 -3.60 -19.25
CA PHE A 274 4.89 -4.20 -19.39
C PHE A 274 4.78 -5.52 -18.62
N SER A 275 5.77 -6.40 -18.78
CA SER A 275 5.77 -7.69 -18.09
C SER A 275 5.82 -7.54 -16.57
N ALA A 276 6.58 -6.58 -16.05
CA ALA A 276 6.67 -6.30 -14.62
C ALA A 276 5.35 -5.76 -14.07
N ASP A 277 4.71 -4.84 -14.79
CA ASP A 277 3.45 -4.22 -14.37
C ASP A 277 2.30 -5.22 -14.34
N ILE A 278 2.16 -6.01 -15.40
CA ILE A 278 1.11 -7.05 -15.48
C ILE A 278 1.36 -8.13 -14.43
N ALA A 279 2.60 -8.58 -14.25
CA ALA A 279 2.92 -9.59 -13.24
C ALA A 279 2.59 -9.11 -11.82
N ALA A 280 2.97 -7.87 -11.49
CA ALA A 280 2.67 -7.29 -10.19
C ALA A 280 1.15 -7.09 -10.01
N ALA A 281 0.45 -6.57 -11.03
CA ALA A 281 -1.01 -6.38 -10.98
C ALA A 281 -1.76 -7.70 -10.77
N LEU A 282 -1.36 -8.79 -11.46
CA LEU A 282 -1.95 -10.12 -11.27
C LEU A 282 -1.70 -10.67 -9.86
N CYS A 283 -0.49 -10.48 -9.33
CA CYS A 283 -0.16 -10.90 -7.97
C CYS A 283 -1.02 -10.14 -6.93
N LEU A 284 -1.17 -8.83 -7.09
CA LEU A 284 -2.01 -8.00 -6.21
C LEU A 284 -3.50 -8.35 -6.34
N LEU A 285 -3.98 -8.63 -7.56
CA LEU A 285 -5.36 -9.07 -7.79
C LEU A 285 -5.65 -10.37 -7.04
N TYR A 286 -4.77 -11.36 -7.20
CA TYR A 286 -4.88 -12.63 -6.48
C TYR A 286 -4.95 -12.40 -4.97
N SER A 287 -4.00 -11.65 -4.42
CA SER A 287 -3.95 -11.36 -2.99
C SER A 287 -5.20 -10.62 -2.49
N SER A 288 -5.72 -9.67 -3.27
CA SER A 288 -6.96 -8.92 -2.93
C SER A 288 -8.18 -9.84 -2.89
N LEU A 289 -8.31 -10.77 -3.83
CA LEU A 289 -9.44 -11.70 -3.88
C LEU A 289 -9.45 -12.67 -2.68
N PHE A 290 -8.29 -13.02 -2.17
CA PHE A 290 -8.15 -13.89 -0.98
C PHE A 290 -8.06 -13.12 0.33
N GLY A 291 -8.21 -11.80 0.32
CA GLY A 291 -8.15 -10.96 1.51
C GLY A 291 -6.78 -10.95 2.20
N ILE A 292 -5.70 -11.23 1.45
CA ILE A 292 -4.33 -11.24 1.96
C ILE A 292 -3.74 -9.84 1.79
N PRO A 293 -3.49 -9.09 2.86
CA PRO A 293 -2.82 -7.79 2.76
C PRO A 293 -1.35 -8.01 2.43
N VAL A 294 -0.95 -7.60 1.22
CA VAL A 294 0.42 -7.69 0.72
C VAL A 294 1.01 -6.30 0.51
N SER A 295 2.33 -6.20 0.46
CA SER A 295 3.01 -4.97 0.10
C SER A 295 3.03 -4.77 -1.41
N THR A 296 2.44 -3.68 -1.87
CA THR A 296 2.45 -3.25 -3.28
C THR A 296 3.86 -2.95 -3.76
N THR A 297 4.67 -2.28 -2.91
CA THR A 297 6.09 -1.99 -3.17
C THR A 297 6.92 -3.26 -3.31
N HIS A 298 6.75 -4.26 -2.41
CA HIS A 298 7.45 -5.54 -2.50
C HIS A 298 7.11 -6.29 -3.78
N THR A 299 5.81 -6.43 -4.06
CA THR A 299 5.31 -7.13 -5.25
C THR A 299 5.87 -6.51 -6.52
N LYS A 300 5.82 -5.17 -6.62
CA LYS A 300 6.32 -4.46 -7.79
C LYS A 300 7.83 -4.58 -7.95
N THR A 301 8.58 -4.37 -6.87
CA THR A 301 10.05 -4.42 -6.85
C THR A 301 10.52 -5.82 -7.24
N THR A 302 9.96 -6.86 -6.66
CA THR A 302 10.36 -8.24 -6.97
C THR A 302 9.92 -8.67 -8.36
N ALA A 303 8.79 -8.17 -8.89
CA ALA A 303 8.41 -8.39 -10.29
C ALA A 303 9.43 -7.77 -11.26
N ILE A 304 9.93 -6.56 -10.99
CA ILE A 304 11.00 -5.91 -11.75
C ILE A 304 12.28 -6.75 -11.69
N MET A 305 12.64 -7.27 -10.52
CA MET A 305 13.81 -8.15 -10.36
C MET A 305 13.64 -9.45 -11.15
N GLY A 306 12.47 -10.10 -11.08
CA GLY A 306 12.14 -11.30 -11.84
C GLY A 306 12.29 -11.08 -13.35
N VAL A 307 11.78 -9.96 -13.85
CA VAL A 307 11.96 -9.56 -15.26
C VAL A 307 13.43 -9.33 -15.61
N GLY A 308 14.18 -8.65 -14.75
CA GLY A 308 15.63 -8.45 -14.94
C GLY A 308 16.41 -9.76 -15.04
N ALA A 309 16.03 -10.74 -14.21
CA ALA A 309 16.64 -12.06 -14.15
C ALA A 309 16.46 -12.89 -15.43
N VAL A 310 15.44 -12.60 -16.27
CA VAL A 310 15.23 -13.32 -17.55
C VAL A 310 16.42 -13.15 -18.51
N LYS A 311 17.04 -11.98 -18.54
CA LYS A 311 18.24 -11.76 -19.36
C LYS A 311 19.50 -12.28 -18.67
N ARG A 312 19.77 -11.81 -17.47
CA ARG A 312 20.90 -12.21 -16.62
C ARG A 312 20.74 -11.64 -15.22
N LEU A 313 21.14 -12.37 -14.20
CA LEU A 313 21.09 -11.91 -12.81
C LEU A 313 21.95 -10.66 -12.58
N SER A 314 23.05 -10.51 -13.30
CA SER A 314 23.93 -9.33 -13.25
C SER A 314 23.28 -8.04 -13.80
N ALA A 315 22.07 -8.10 -14.38
CA ALA A 315 21.32 -6.90 -14.77
C ALA A 315 20.64 -6.23 -13.56
N ILE A 316 20.55 -6.93 -12.44
CA ILE A 316 19.95 -6.43 -11.20
C ILE A 316 21.06 -5.74 -10.38
N ASN A 317 20.80 -4.51 -9.97
CA ASN A 317 21.68 -3.80 -9.04
C ASN A 317 21.45 -4.28 -7.61
N PHE A 318 22.21 -5.26 -7.18
CA PHE A 318 22.08 -5.85 -5.84
C PHE A 318 22.42 -4.85 -4.71
N GLY A 319 23.15 -3.76 -4.98
CA GLY A 319 23.33 -2.68 -4.00
C GLY A 319 21.99 -2.02 -3.65
N VAL A 320 21.25 -1.59 -4.65
CA VAL A 320 19.91 -1.00 -4.47
C VAL A 320 18.95 -1.99 -3.83
N VAL A 321 18.98 -3.26 -4.26
CA VAL A 321 18.14 -4.32 -3.65
C VAL A 321 18.45 -4.50 -2.17
N LYS A 322 19.73 -4.52 -1.79
CA LYS A 322 20.16 -4.62 -0.40
C LYS A 322 19.61 -3.45 0.43
N ASP A 323 19.73 -2.23 -0.07
CA ASP A 323 19.25 -1.04 0.64
C ASP A 323 17.72 -1.08 0.82
N MET A 324 16.99 -1.53 -0.20
CA MET A 324 15.53 -1.75 -0.10
C MET A 324 15.18 -2.81 0.95
N VAL A 325 15.85 -3.98 0.93
CA VAL A 325 15.60 -5.05 1.90
C VAL A 325 15.92 -4.59 3.31
N LEU A 326 17.02 -3.89 3.52
CA LEU A 326 17.35 -3.31 4.82
C LEU A 326 16.27 -2.32 5.28
N THR A 327 15.79 -1.47 4.40
CA THR A 327 14.69 -0.55 4.70
C THR A 327 13.43 -1.30 5.13
N TRP A 328 13.05 -2.35 4.41
CA TRP A 328 11.87 -3.15 4.75
C TRP A 328 12.01 -3.84 6.11
N VAL A 329 13.19 -4.37 6.43
CA VAL A 329 13.45 -4.99 7.73
C VAL A 329 13.40 -3.96 8.85
N PHE A 330 14.00 -2.77 8.65
CA PHE A 330 14.02 -1.72 9.68
C PHE A 330 12.70 -0.97 9.84
N THR A 331 11.81 -1.02 8.83
CA THR A 331 10.48 -0.39 8.92
C THR A 331 9.66 -0.98 10.07
N PHE A 332 9.69 -2.31 10.28
CA PHE A 332 8.94 -2.95 11.36
C PHE A 332 9.36 -2.46 12.74
N PRO A 333 10.60 -2.66 13.19
CA PRO A 333 11.00 -2.22 14.52
C PRO A 333 10.98 -0.69 14.65
N GLY A 334 11.34 0.05 13.59
CA GLY A 334 11.38 1.51 13.63
C GLY A 334 9.99 2.12 13.83
N CYS A 335 9.04 1.76 12.99
CA CYS A 335 7.67 2.29 13.09
C CYS A 335 6.95 1.79 14.34
N ALA A 336 7.15 0.50 14.74
CA ALA A 336 6.57 -0.04 15.97
C ALA A 336 7.10 0.68 17.22
N LEU A 337 8.39 0.96 17.27
CA LEU A 337 9.01 1.69 18.39
C LEU A 337 8.49 3.12 18.50
N ILE A 338 8.44 3.85 17.37
CA ILE A 338 7.86 5.21 17.35
C ILE A 338 6.41 5.17 17.82
N SER A 339 5.62 4.22 17.31
CA SER A 339 4.21 4.07 17.69
C SER A 339 4.05 3.73 19.17
N PHE A 340 4.86 2.83 19.69
CA PHE A 340 4.87 2.47 21.12
C PHE A 340 5.15 3.69 22.01
N ILE A 341 6.20 4.44 21.68
CA ILE A 341 6.59 5.65 22.44
C ILE A 341 5.48 6.70 22.35
N MET A 342 4.96 6.95 21.15
CA MET A 342 3.89 7.93 20.93
C MET A 342 2.59 7.52 21.61
N ALA A 343 2.24 6.23 21.64
CA ALA A 343 1.07 5.76 22.37
C ALA A 343 1.21 6.02 23.87
N LYS A 344 2.34 5.70 24.48
CA LYS A 344 2.60 6.00 25.89
C LYS A 344 2.58 7.51 26.18
N LEU A 345 3.14 8.32 25.28
CA LEU A 345 3.17 9.79 25.42
C LEU A 345 1.75 10.38 25.30
N PHE A 346 0.99 9.99 24.29
CA PHE A 346 -0.37 10.50 24.09
C PHE A 346 -1.30 10.08 25.21
N MET A 347 -1.18 8.85 25.71
CA MET A 347 -1.92 8.37 26.90
C MET A 347 -1.58 9.12 28.18
N ALA A 348 -0.38 9.70 28.28
CA ALA A 348 0.01 10.51 29.44
C ALA A 348 -0.48 11.98 29.34
N ILE A 349 -0.78 12.45 28.12
CA ILE A 349 -1.19 13.83 27.86
C ILE A 349 -2.73 13.96 27.76
N PHE A 350 -3.38 12.99 27.17
CA PHE A 350 -4.82 12.94 26.88
C PHE A 350 -5.53 11.86 27.69
#